data_22805fbac1f18703608b023de4cb6a7c
#
_entry.id   22805fbac1f18703608b023de4cb6a7c
#
_cell.length_a   1.000
_cell.length_b   1.000
_cell.length_c   1.000
_cell.angle_alpha   90.00
_cell.angle_beta   90.00
_cell.angle_gamma   90.00
#
_symmetry.space_group_name_H-M   'P 1'
#
loop_
_entity.id
_entity.type
_entity.pdbx_description
1 polymer ?
#
loop_
_entity_poly.entity_id
_entity_poly.type
_entity_poly.pdbx_seq_one_letter_code
_entity_poly.pdbx_strand_id
1 'polypeptide(L)'
;DEVEALQRETAEARALLDVVDLSLYSSADPSAAVVRAALDGVLTGKELMEVAESLDVQRNARSTVLRNRGRSPLLALICEGIPELEELQREVRDSIGQQGDVLDSASPALRPLRRHLRSAYERVTESLTGIMQSVAGREALQDQVISIRGERLVLQVKAGMRQRIPGVVLDASNTGATLFVEPFATVELCNDWRELALEEEREVKRVLRDLSALVGSLAEDIGLGVELVSSLDLILARA
;
A
#
# COMPACT_ATOMS: atom_id res chain seq x y z
N ASP A 1 15.98 44.76 10.73
CA ASP A 1 14.70 44.63 11.41
C ASP A 1 13.91 43.45 10.83
N GLU A 2 13.14 42.78 11.69
CA GLU A 2 12.33 41.59 11.30
C GLU A 2 11.34 41.91 10.18
N VAL A 3 10.70 43.07 10.24
CA VAL A 3 9.76 43.54 9.20
C VAL A 3 10.44 43.70 7.82
N GLU A 4 11.66 44.21 7.78
CA GLU A 4 12.41 44.38 6.54
C GLU A 4 12.82 43.02 5.96
N ALA A 5 13.16 42.04 6.80
CA ALA A 5 13.48 40.68 6.34
C ALA A 5 12.25 40.03 5.70
N LEU A 6 11.08 40.09 6.35
CA LEU A 6 9.80 39.58 5.81
C LEU A 6 9.39 40.25 4.50
N GLN A 7 9.64 41.60 4.37
CA GLN A 7 9.36 42.32 3.12
C GLN A 7 10.27 41.87 1.97
N ARG A 8 11.55 41.61 2.25
CA ARG A 8 12.49 41.09 1.24
C ARG A 8 12.13 39.68 0.78
N GLU A 9 11.80 38.78 1.73
CA GLU A 9 11.32 37.44 1.40
C GLU A 9 10.07 37.49 0.51
N THR A 10 9.09 38.33 0.86
CA THR A 10 7.87 38.52 0.05
C THR A 10 8.17 39.08 -1.34
N ALA A 11 9.11 40.01 -1.47
CA ALA A 11 9.55 40.55 -2.76
C ALA A 11 10.23 39.50 -3.64
N GLU A 12 11.09 38.67 -3.05
CA GLU A 12 11.71 37.53 -3.76
C GLU A 12 10.68 36.47 -4.19
N ALA A 13 9.69 36.18 -3.31
CA ALA A 13 8.61 35.26 -3.62
C ALA A 13 7.79 35.73 -4.84
N ARG A 14 7.43 37.00 -4.91
CA ARG A 14 6.78 37.61 -6.11
C ARG A 14 7.61 37.46 -7.35
N ALA A 15 8.89 37.82 -7.27
CA ALA A 15 9.81 37.73 -8.40
C ALA A 15 10.02 36.25 -8.86
N LEU A 16 9.88 35.29 -7.97
CA LEU A 16 9.92 33.87 -8.29
C LEU A 16 8.62 33.42 -8.96
N LEU A 17 7.47 33.77 -8.40
CA LEU A 17 6.14 33.40 -8.92
C LEU A 17 5.84 34.00 -10.30
N ASP A 18 6.45 35.14 -10.63
CA ASP A 18 6.35 35.74 -11.98
C ASP A 18 6.95 34.84 -13.10
N VAL A 19 7.81 33.88 -12.76
CA VAL A 19 8.56 33.08 -13.75
C VAL A 19 8.37 31.56 -13.58
N VAL A 20 7.85 31.09 -12.42
CA VAL A 20 7.63 29.68 -12.16
C VAL A 20 6.28 29.47 -11.49
N ASP A 21 5.61 28.40 -11.88
CA ASP A 21 4.48 27.88 -11.13
C ASP A 21 5.02 26.86 -10.12
N LEU A 22 4.96 27.21 -8.83
CA LEU A 22 5.45 26.39 -7.75
C LEU A 22 4.28 25.96 -6.86
N SER A 23 3.81 24.73 -7.07
CA SER A 23 2.82 24.10 -6.18
C SER A 23 3.53 23.35 -5.06
N LEU A 24 3.21 23.73 -3.83
CA LEU A 24 3.68 23.06 -2.59
C LEU A 24 2.59 22.19 -1.96
N TYR A 25 1.55 21.85 -2.73
CA TYR A 25 0.45 21.05 -2.25
C TYR A 25 0.84 19.57 -2.16
N SER A 26 0.61 18.96 -1.01
CA SER A 26 0.59 17.51 -0.79
C SER A 26 -0.84 17.07 -0.48
N SER A 27 -1.23 15.87 -0.92
CA SER A 27 -2.57 15.33 -0.69
C SER A 27 -2.85 15.05 0.79
N ALA A 28 -1.80 14.80 1.59
CA ALA A 28 -1.88 14.51 3.03
C ALA A 28 -0.66 15.02 3.78
N ASP A 29 -0.82 15.24 5.08
CA ASP A 29 0.27 15.53 6.01
C ASP A 29 0.88 14.22 6.54
N PRO A 30 2.15 13.91 6.22
CA PRO A 30 2.80 12.67 6.64
C PRO A 30 3.25 12.67 8.10
N SER A 31 3.17 13.79 8.82
CA SER A 31 3.82 13.98 10.13
C SER A 31 3.39 12.92 11.16
N ALA A 32 2.11 12.59 11.23
CA ALA A 32 1.62 11.57 12.16
C ALA A 32 2.15 10.16 11.83
N ALA A 33 2.25 9.82 10.55
CA ALA A 33 2.81 8.56 10.08
C ALA A 33 4.31 8.47 10.37
N VAL A 34 5.06 9.55 10.10
CA VAL A 34 6.51 9.65 10.34
C VAL A 34 6.82 9.51 11.84
N VAL A 35 6.09 10.21 12.72
CA VAL A 35 6.24 10.07 14.18
C VAL A 35 5.96 8.65 14.64
N ARG A 36 4.93 8.00 14.10
CA ARG A 36 4.61 6.61 14.44
C ARG A 36 5.72 5.66 13.97
N ALA A 37 6.28 5.86 12.79
CA ALA A 37 7.40 5.07 12.27
C ALA A 37 8.67 5.25 13.14
N ALA A 38 8.96 6.47 13.61
CA ALA A 38 10.05 6.76 14.52
C ALA A 38 9.92 6.03 15.87
N LEU A 39 8.72 5.59 16.23
CA LEU A 39 8.41 4.78 17.42
C LEU A 39 8.23 3.30 17.07
N ASP A 40 8.88 2.81 16.05
CA ASP A 40 8.82 1.41 15.55
C ASP A 40 7.40 0.97 15.09
N GLY A 41 6.50 1.91 14.82
CA GLY A 41 5.17 1.61 14.26
C GLY A 41 5.25 1.23 12.79
N VAL A 42 4.47 0.23 12.39
CA VAL A 42 4.37 -0.19 10.98
C VAL A 42 3.35 0.69 10.25
N LEU A 43 3.75 1.26 9.13
CA LEU A 43 2.92 2.06 8.25
C LEU A 43 2.19 1.16 7.24
N THR A 44 1.00 1.58 6.84
CA THR A 44 0.30 1.00 5.69
C THR A 44 0.95 1.46 4.38
N GLY A 45 0.73 0.72 3.29
CA GLY A 45 1.26 1.15 2.00
C GLY A 45 0.73 2.52 1.55
N LYS A 46 -0.50 2.88 1.94
CA LYS A 46 -1.05 4.20 1.67
C LYS A 46 -0.28 5.31 2.40
N GLU A 47 0.02 5.12 3.68
CA GLU A 47 0.80 6.09 4.46
C GLU A 47 2.25 6.22 3.95
N LEU A 48 2.86 5.12 3.49
CA LEU A 48 4.17 5.16 2.83
C LEU A 48 4.12 5.98 1.54
N MET A 49 3.05 5.87 0.75
CA MET A 49 2.87 6.69 -0.45
C MET A 49 2.65 8.17 -0.10
N GLU A 50 1.92 8.50 0.95
CA GLU A 50 1.76 9.87 1.45
C GLU A 50 3.11 10.48 1.88
N VAL A 51 3.97 9.70 2.52
CA VAL A 51 5.37 10.10 2.79
C VAL A 51 6.13 10.38 1.48
N ALA A 52 6.07 9.46 0.52
CA ALA A 52 6.75 9.63 -0.76
C ALA A 52 6.26 10.86 -1.56
N GLU A 53 4.96 11.16 -1.52
CA GLU A 53 4.37 12.37 -2.12
C GLU A 53 4.88 13.65 -1.45
N SER A 54 5.00 13.65 -0.12
CA SER A 54 5.59 14.77 0.61
C SER A 54 7.05 14.99 0.23
N LEU A 55 7.82 13.93 0.07
CA LEU A 55 9.21 14.02 -0.41
C LEU A 55 9.31 14.56 -1.85
N ASP A 56 8.33 14.26 -2.72
CA ASP A 56 8.24 14.87 -4.06
C ASP A 56 8.07 16.38 -3.97
N VAL A 57 7.19 16.85 -3.09
CA VAL A 57 6.96 18.29 -2.87
C VAL A 57 8.24 18.95 -2.36
N GLN A 58 8.90 18.37 -1.36
CA GLN A 58 10.16 18.87 -0.81
C GLN A 58 11.25 18.99 -1.89
N ARG A 59 11.47 17.93 -2.66
CA ARG A 59 12.45 17.87 -3.75
C ARG A 59 12.11 18.91 -4.84
N ASN A 60 10.84 19.01 -5.23
CA ASN A 60 10.40 19.96 -6.26
C ASN A 60 10.58 21.40 -5.81
N ALA A 61 10.21 21.72 -4.57
CA ALA A 61 10.43 23.02 -3.95
C ALA A 61 11.92 23.40 -3.99
N ARG A 62 12.77 22.52 -3.41
CA ARG A 62 14.23 22.69 -3.39
C ARG A 62 14.81 22.92 -4.77
N SER A 63 14.55 22.03 -5.71
CA SER A 63 15.12 22.09 -7.07
C SER A 63 14.67 23.31 -7.85
N THR A 64 13.41 23.73 -7.69
CA THR A 64 12.84 24.87 -8.41
C THR A 64 13.39 26.18 -7.88
N VAL A 65 13.44 26.37 -6.57
CA VAL A 65 13.98 27.59 -5.96
C VAL A 65 15.49 27.71 -6.20
N LEU A 66 16.26 26.63 -6.04
CA LEU A 66 17.70 26.65 -6.28
C LEU A 66 18.08 26.96 -7.72
N ARG A 67 17.29 26.51 -8.71
CA ARG A 67 17.48 26.89 -10.13
C ARG A 67 17.26 28.38 -10.37
N ASN A 68 16.48 29.05 -9.53
CA ASN A 68 16.15 30.46 -9.61
C ASN A 68 16.87 31.31 -8.56
N ARG A 69 17.93 30.79 -7.93
CA ARG A 69 18.73 31.41 -6.85
C ARG A 69 19.11 32.88 -7.14
N GLY A 70 19.39 33.25 -8.39
CA GLY A 70 19.74 34.63 -8.78
C GLY A 70 18.61 35.61 -8.55
N ARG A 71 17.34 35.17 -8.49
CA ARG A 71 16.14 36.00 -8.28
C ARG A 71 15.63 35.93 -6.85
N SER A 72 15.89 34.82 -6.16
CA SER A 72 15.37 34.52 -4.83
C SER A 72 16.48 33.96 -3.91
N PRO A 73 17.54 34.74 -3.61
CA PRO A 73 18.64 34.26 -2.80
C PRO A 73 18.27 33.91 -1.37
N LEU A 74 17.32 34.62 -0.73
CA LEU A 74 16.86 34.30 0.62
C LEU A 74 16.05 33.01 0.66
N LEU A 75 15.14 32.83 -0.32
CA LEU A 75 14.37 31.59 -0.44
C LEU A 75 15.30 30.39 -0.77
N ALA A 76 16.36 30.63 -1.53
CA ALA A 76 17.35 29.59 -1.80
C ALA A 76 18.06 29.10 -0.53
N LEU A 77 18.37 30.00 0.42
CA LEU A 77 18.95 29.62 1.70
C LEU A 77 18.01 28.73 2.52
N ILE A 78 16.71 29.01 2.51
CA ILE A 78 15.70 28.14 3.16
C ILE A 78 15.70 26.76 2.48
N CYS A 79 15.64 26.74 1.15
CA CYS A 79 15.56 25.49 0.39
C CYS A 79 16.85 24.67 0.42
N GLU A 80 18.01 25.27 0.64
CA GLU A 80 19.29 24.55 0.86
C GLU A 80 19.22 23.65 2.11
N GLY A 81 18.45 24.04 3.12
CA GLY A 81 18.21 23.25 4.32
C GLY A 81 17.31 22.02 4.13
N ILE A 82 16.57 21.92 3.03
CA ILE A 82 15.71 20.76 2.77
C ILE A 82 16.56 19.52 2.48
N PRO A 83 16.44 18.44 3.27
CA PRO A 83 17.23 17.22 3.07
C PRO A 83 16.93 16.54 1.74
N GLU A 84 17.95 15.89 1.18
CA GLU A 84 17.84 15.09 -0.04
C GLU A 84 17.57 13.63 0.29
N LEU A 85 16.33 13.18 0.16
CA LEU A 85 15.86 11.84 0.54
C LEU A 85 15.40 11.01 -0.68
N GLU A 86 16.11 11.16 -1.81
CA GLU A 86 15.76 10.50 -3.07
C GLU A 86 15.84 8.97 -2.99
N GLU A 87 16.72 8.42 -2.17
CA GLU A 87 16.82 6.97 -2.00
C GLU A 87 15.59 6.41 -1.29
N LEU A 88 15.15 7.04 -0.20
CA LEU A 88 13.91 6.66 0.48
C LEU A 88 12.71 6.75 -0.47
N GLN A 89 12.61 7.87 -1.19
CA GLN A 89 11.51 8.08 -2.13
C GLN A 89 11.45 7.00 -3.20
N ARG A 90 12.59 6.64 -3.78
CA ARG A 90 12.70 5.58 -4.78
C ARG A 90 12.33 4.22 -4.20
N GLU A 91 12.87 3.86 -3.03
CA GLU A 91 12.60 2.59 -2.36
C GLU A 91 11.10 2.40 -2.10
N VAL A 92 10.41 3.45 -1.61
CA VAL A 92 8.96 3.41 -1.41
C VAL A 92 8.23 3.22 -2.74
N ARG A 93 8.56 4.00 -3.78
CA ARG A 93 7.87 3.94 -5.08
C ARG A 93 8.11 2.64 -5.85
N ASP A 94 9.28 2.04 -5.69
CA ASP A 94 9.61 0.75 -6.32
C ASP A 94 8.92 -0.41 -5.60
N SER A 95 8.48 -0.19 -4.36
CA SER A 95 7.89 -1.21 -3.49
C SER A 95 6.37 -1.10 -3.36
N ILE A 96 5.80 0.12 -3.44
CA ILE A 96 4.39 0.39 -3.17
C ILE A 96 3.71 0.99 -4.40
N GLY A 97 2.57 0.41 -4.77
CA GLY A 97 1.72 0.90 -5.86
C GLY A 97 0.91 2.14 -5.45
N GLN A 98 0.33 2.80 -6.45
CA GLN A 98 -0.45 4.04 -6.25
C GLN A 98 -1.67 3.88 -5.32
N GLN A 99 -2.19 2.67 -5.18
CA GLN A 99 -3.31 2.37 -4.29
C GLN A 99 -2.87 1.88 -2.90
N GLY A 100 -1.55 1.87 -2.64
CA GLY A 100 -0.99 1.39 -1.38
C GLY A 100 -0.78 -0.13 -1.34
N ASP A 101 -0.89 -0.82 -2.46
CA ASP A 101 -0.58 -2.24 -2.58
C ASP A 101 0.94 -2.46 -2.66
N VAL A 102 1.43 -3.54 -2.05
CA VAL A 102 2.85 -3.92 -2.15
C VAL A 102 3.09 -4.58 -3.51
N LEU A 103 4.03 -4.02 -4.27
CA LEU A 103 4.35 -4.49 -5.63
C LEU A 103 5.15 -5.79 -5.64
N ASP A 104 5.10 -6.50 -6.76
CA ASP A 104 5.92 -7.71 -6.98
C ASP A 104 7.44 -7.42 -6.99
N SER A 105 7.82 -6.16 -7.24
CA SER A 105 9.19 -5.66 -7.21
C SER A 105 9.72 -5.41 -5.81
N ALA A 106 8.84 -5.28 -4.82
CA ALA A 106 9.20 -4.93 -3.45
C ALA A 106 10.08 -6.00 -2.76
N SER A 107 10.03 -7.23 -3.23
CA SER A 107 10.94 -8.29 -2.76
C SER A 107 11.16 -9.35 -3.84
N PRO A 108 12.35 -9.99 -3.85
CA PRO A 108 12.61 -11.10 -4.78
C PRO A 108 11.66 -12.30 -4.60
N ALA A 109 11.08 -12.45 -3.40
CA ALA A 109 10.19 -13.55 -3.05
C ALA A 109 8.76 -13.35 -3.54
N LEU A 110 8.24 -12.10 -3.60
CA LEU A 110 6.83 -11.83 -3.88
C LEU A 110 6.36 -12.31 -5.26
N ARG A 111 7.11 -12.01 -6.31
CA ARG A 111 6.71 -12.40 -7.66
C ARG A 111 6.56 -13.91 -7.85
N PRO A 112 7.52 -14.76 -7.48
CA PRO A 112 7.34 -16.21 -7.57
C PRO A 112 6.26 -16.72 -6.63
N LEU A 113 6.15 -16.18 -5.43
CA LEU A 113 5.16 -16.58 -4.43
C LEU A 113 3.73 -16.30 -4.91
N ARG A 114 3.45 -15.11 -5.43
CA ARG A 114 2.14 -14.75 -5.99
C ARG A 114 1.79 -15.57 -7.23
N ARG A 115 2.79 -15.95 -8.03
CA ARG A 115 2.57 -16.87 -9.15
C ARG A 115 2.17 -18.26 -8.65
N HIS A 116 2.88 -18.80 -7.64
CA HIS A 116 2.55 -20.10 -7.06
C HIS A 116 1.17 -20.08 -6.37
N LEU A 117 0.86 -19.00 -5.64
CA LEU A 117 -0.44 -18.79 -5.00
C LEU A 117 -1.59 -18.84 -6.03
N ARG A 118 -1.42 -18.15 -7.16
CA ARG A 118 -2.41 -18.14 -8.24
C ARG A 118 -2.58 -19.53 -8.86
N SER A 119 -1.48 -20.22 -9.13
CA SER A 119 -1.52 -21.57 -9.67
C SER A 119 -2.15 -22.59 -8.69
N ALA A 120 -1.91 -22.42 -7.38
CA ALA A 120 -2.56 -23.26 -6.37
C ALA A 120 -4.08 -23.00 -6.32
N TYR A 121 -4.50 -21.74 -6.39
CA TYR A 121 -5.92 -21.37 -6.46
C TYR A 121 -6.60 -21.95 -7.71
N GLU A 122 -5.94 -21.88 -8.87
CA GLU A 122 -6.44 -22.46 -10.13
C GLU A 122 -6.66 -23.97 -10.00
N ARG A 123 -5.73 -24.71 -9.40
CA ARG A 123 -5.86 -26.17 -9.17
C ARG A 123 -7.04 -26.51 -8.26
N VAL A 124 -7.25 -25.75 -7.19
CA VAL A 124 -8.40 -25.96 -6.31
C VAL A 124 -9.71 -25.71 -7.04
N THR A 125 -9.79 -24.58 -7.75
CA THR A 125 -11.03 -24.19 -8.48
C THR A 125 -11.34 -25.14 -9.63
N GLU A 126 -10.33 -25.65 -10.33
CA GLU A 126 -10.48 -26.66 -11.37
C GLU A 126 -11.01 -27.97 -10.79
N SER A 127 -10.47 -28.45 -9.67
CA SER A 127 -10.94 -29.66 -8.99
C SER A 127 -12.39 -29.51 -8.50
N LEU A 128 -12.74 -28.36 -7.89
CA LEU A 128 -14.11 -28.07 -7.46
C LEU A 128 -15.07 -27.99 -8.64
N THR A 129 -14.64 -27.38 -9.75
CA THR A 129 -15.44 -27.30 -10.99
C THR A 129 -15.70 -28.69 -11.56
N GLY A 130 -14.71 -29.58 -11.55
CA GLY A 130 -14.88 -30.98 -11.94
C GLY A 130 -15.92 -31.70 -11.09
N ILE A 131 -15.91 -31.49 -9.77
CA ILE A 131 -16.92 -32.03 -8.86
C ILE A 131 -18.31 -31.50 -9.18
N MET A 132 -18.43 -30.18 -9.40
CA MET A 132 -19.71 -29.52 -9.74
C MET A 132 -20.31 -30.06 -11.03
N GLN A 133 -19.48 -30.32 -12.03
CA GLN A 133 -19.91 -30.86 -13.34
C GLN A 133 -20.21 -32.35 -13.31
N SER A 134 -19.82 -33.08 -12.29
CA SER A 134 -20.12 -34.50 -12.13
C SER A 134 -21.64 -34.75 -11.98
N VAL A 135 -22.09 -35.99 -12.20
CA VAL A 135 -23.49 -36.39 -11.98
C VAL A 135 -23.89 -36.13 -10.51
N ALA A 136 -23.03 -36.53 -9.57
CA ALA A 136 -23.24 -36.31 -8.13
C ALA A 136 -23.33 -34.81 -7.80
N GLY A 137 -22.48 -33.98 -8.37
CA GLY A 137 -22.48 -32.52 -8.16
C GLY A 137 -23.75 -31.87 -8.66
N ARG A 138 -24.18 -32.19 -9.90
CA ARG A 138 -25.41 -31.61 -10.47
C ARG A 138 -26.68 -31.95 -9.67
N GLU A 139 -26.74 -33.12 -9.04
CA GLU A 139 -27.87 -33.52 -8.21
C GLU A 139 -27.81 -32.93 -6.79
N ALA A 140 -26.62 -32.93 -6.19
CA ALA A 140 -26.44 -32.63 -4.76
C ALA A 140 -26.23 -31.15 -4.45
N LEU A 141 -25.74 -30.35 -5.41
CA LEU A 141 -25.49 -28.94 -5.14
C LEU A 141 -26.78 -28.11 -5.12
N GLN A 142 -26.83 -27.18 -4.18
CA GLN A 142 -27.91 -26.18 -4.10
C GLN A 142 -27.72 -25.13 -5.21
N ASP A 143 -26.48 -24.62 -5.32
CA ASP A 143 -26.06 -23.68 -6.34
C ASP A 143 -24.71 -24.13 -6.90
N GLN A 144 -24.49 -23.93 -8.21
CA GLN A 144 -23.22 -24.24 -8.87
C GLN A 144 -22.23 -23.07 -8.71
N VAL A 145 -21.92 -22.75 -7.47
CA VAL A 145 -21.01 -21.64 -7.11
C VAL A 145 -20.02 -22.12 -6.07
N ILE A 146 -18.74 -21.78 -6.29
CA ILE A 146 -17.68 -21.93 -5.30
C ILE A 146 -17.81 -20.78 -4.30
N SER A 147 -17.86 -21.09 -3.02
CA SER A 147 -17.97 -20.11 -1.94
C SER A 147 -16.73 -20.21 -1.03
N ILE A 148 -16.50 -19.19 -0.22
CA ILE A 148 -15.45 -19.19 0.80
C ILE A 148 -16.10 -19.25 2.18
N ARG A 149 -15.62 -20.16 3.03
CA ARG A 149 -15.97 -20.25 4.45
C ARG A 149 -14.72 -20.56 5.27
N GLY A 150 -14.44 -19.75 6.29
CA GLY A 150 -13.26 -19.93 7.10
C GLY A 150 -11.96 -20.02 6.30
N GLU A 151 -11.80 -19.17 5.29
CA GLU A 151 -10.64 -19.13 4.38
C GLU A 151 -10.43 -20.43 3.57
N ARG A 152 -11.51 -21.19 3.35
CA ARG A 152 -11.52 -22.42 2.53
C ARG A 152 -12.55 -22.31 1.42
N LEU A 153 -12.22 -22.92 0.29
CA LEU A 153 -13.12 -23.01 -0.87
C LEU A 153 -14.08 -24.20 -0.65
N VAL A 154 -15.37 -23.92 -0.72
CA VAL A 154 -16.42 -24.89 -0.42
C VAL A 154 -17.51 -24.90 -1.50
N LEU A 155 -18.23 -26.02 -1.56
CA LEU A 155 -19.44 -26.19 -2.36
C LEU A 155 -20.71 -26.12 -1.49
N GLN A 156 -21.78 -25.60 -2.03
CA GLN A 156 -23.10 -25.51 -1.39
C GLN A 156 -23.90 -26.77 -1.69
N VAL A 157 -24.00 -27.66 -0.71
CA VAL A 157 -24.62 -28.98 -0.82
C VAL A 157 -25.99 -28.99 -0.13
N LYS A 158 -27.02 -29.53 -0.77
CA LYS A 158 -28.33 -29.78 -0.15
C LYS A 158 -28.14 -30.73 1.04
N ALA A 159 -28.66 -30.39 2.22
CA ALA A 159 -28.46 -31.18 3.43
C ALA A 159 -28.85 -32.66 3.26
N GLY A 160 -29.97 -32.94 2.57
CA GLY A 160 -30.43 -34.31 2.26
C GLY A 160 -29.56 -35.08 1.24
N MET A 161 -28.64 -34.40 0.56
CA MET A 161 -27.75 -35.00 -0.45
C MET A 161 -26.26 -35.02 -0.04
N ARG A 162 -25.96 -34.72 1.24
CA ARG A 162 -24.58 -34.64 1.75
C ARG A 162 -23.70 -35.85 1.39
N GLN A 163 -24.29 -37.05 1.41
CA GLN A 163 -23.54 -38.28 1.12
C GLN A 163 -23.03 -38.38 -0.31
N ARG A 164 -23.58 -37.59 -1.24
CA ARG A 164 -23.13 -37.54 -2.64
C ARG A 164 -21.83 -36.78 -2.86
N ILE A 165 -21.52 -35.85 -1.94
CA ILE A 165 -20.27 -35.05 -1.94
C ILE A 165 -19.53 -35.31 -0.62
N PRO A 166 -18.67 -36.34 -0.59
CA PRO A 166 -17.86 -36.63 0.59
C PRO A 166 -16.92 -35.49 0.92
N GLY A 167 -16.96 -34.97 2.16
CA GLY A 167 -16.15 -33.82 2.55
C GLY A 167 -16.38 -33.42 3.99
N VAL A 168 -15.73 -32.33 4.40
CA VAL A 168 -15.87 -31.69 5.72
C VAL A 168 -16.96 -30.62 5.62
N VAL A 169 -17.93 -30.65 6.50
CA VAL A 169 -18.92 -29.57 6.64
C VAL A 169 -18.29 -28.46 7.48
N LEU A 170 -18.10 -27.29 6.90
CA LEU A 170 -17.51 -26.13 7.58
C LEU A 170 -18.57 -25.19 8.15
N ASP A 171 -19.76 -25.14 7.50
CA ASP A 171 -20.83 -24.24 7.87
C ASP A 171 -22.18 -24.77 7.36
N ALA A 172 -23.28 -24.17 7.83
CA ALA A 172 -24.63 -24.44 7.35
C ALA A 172 -25.43 -23.13 7.19
N SER A 173 -26.40 -23.14 6.26
CA SER A 173 -27.34 -22.03 6.15
C SER A 173 -28.20 -21.90 7.41
N ASN A 174 -28.76 -20.71 7.66
CA ASN A 174 -29.60 -20.44 8.84
C ASN A 174 -30.80 -21.41 8.97
N THR A 175 -31.31 -21.93 7.86
CA THR A 175 -32.39 -22.92 7.84
C THR A 175 -31.89 -24.36 7.94
N GLY A 176 -30.59 -24.60 7.89
CA GLY A 176 -29.98 -25.94 7.83
C GLY A 176 -30.21 -26.68 6.50
N ALA A 177 -30.87 -26.07 5.53
CA ALA A 177 -31.17 -26.70 4.25
C ALA A 177 -29.96 -26.86 3.32
N THR A 178 -28.94 -26.00 3.47
CA THR A 178 -27.70 -26.01 2.70
C THR A 178 -26.49 -26.16 3.62
N LEU A 179 -25.59 -27.07 3.28
CA LEU A 179 -24.32 -27.29 3.96
C LEU A 179 -23.17 -26.74 3.09
N PHE A 180 -22.23 -26.05 3.71
CA PHE A 180 -20.99 -25.62 3.06
C PHE A 180 -19.93 -26.69 3.28
N VAL A 181 -19.62 -27.43 2.21
CA VAL A 181 -18.80 -28.63 2.27
C VAL A 181 -17.49 -28.38 1.54
N GLU A 182 -16.36 -28.64 2.21
CA GLU A 182 -15.05 -28.80 1.58
C GLU A 182 -14.92 -30.27 1.15
N PRO A 183 -14.90 -30.61 -0.15
CA PRO A 183 -14.75 -31.98 -0.58
C PRO A 183 -13.39 -32.58 -0.17
N PHE A 184 -13.35 -33.85 0.25
CA PHE A 184 -12.07 -34.47 0.62
C PHE A 184 -11.03 -34.42 -0.48
N ALA A 185 -11.46 -34.46 -1.76
CA ALA A 185 -10.56 -34.37 -2.91
C ALA A 185 -9.82 -33.02 -3.03
N THR A 186 -10.29 -31.97 -2.35
CA THR A 186 -9.69 -30.62 -2.43
C THR A 186 -9.02 -30.17 -1.14
N VAL A 187 -9.08 -30.96 -0.08
CA VAL A 187 -8.53 -30.56 1.26
C VAL A 187 -7.03 -30.26 1.17
N GLU A 188 -6.23 -31.15 0.56
CA GLU A 188 -4.78 -30.93 0.42
C GLU A 188 -4.48 -29.72 -0.48
N LEU A 189 -5.18 -29.59 -1.61
CA LEU A 189 -5.02 -28.43 -2.49
C LEU A 189 -5.37 -27.12 -1.79
N CYS A 190 -6.41 -27.10 -0.98
CA CYS A 190 -6.79 -25.94 -0.16
C CYS A 190 -5.73 -25.66 0.92
N ASN A 191 -5.11 -26.68 1.51
CA ASN A 191 -4.02 -26.50 2.47
C ASN A 191 -2.81 -25.85 1.81
N ASP A 192 -2.38 -26.35 0.64
CA ASP A 192 -1.26 -25.80 -0.13
C ASP A 192 -1.53 -24.33 -0.50
N TRP A 193 -2.74 -24.03 -1.00
CA TRP A 193 -3.13 -22.67 -1.34
C TRP A 193 -3.09 -21.74 -0.13
N ARG A 194 -3.61 -22.20 1.02
CA ARG A 194 -3.62 -21.43 2.27
C ARG A 194 -2.21 -21.18 2.81
N GLU A 195 -1.33 -22.17 2.74
CA GLU A 195 0.06 -22.03 3.17
C GLU A 195 0.76 -20.93 2.37
N LEU A 196 0.61 -20.97 1.04
CA LEU A 196 1.15 -19.93 0.14
C LEU A 196 0.54 -18.54 0.42
N ALA A 197 -0.74 -18.47 0.75
CA ALA A 197 -1.38 -17.20 1.12
C ALA A 197 -0.82 -16.62 2.42
N LEU A 198 -0.57 -17.46 3.40
CA LEU A 198 0.07 -17.04 4.66
C LEU A 198 1.53 -16.64 4.48
N GLU A 199 2.25 -17.28 3.57
CA GLU A 199 3.62 -16.88 3.22
C GLU A 199 3.64 -15.51 2.54
N GLU A 200 2.73 -15.30 1.60
CA GLU A 200 2.58 -13.99 0.91
C GLU A 200 2.25 -12.88 1.92
N GLU A 201 1.31 -13.10 2.82
CA GLU A 201 0.95 -12.13 3.86
C GLU A 201 2.13 -11.80 4.78
N ARG A 202 2.93 -12.81 5.17
CA ARG A 202 4.13 -12.61 6.00
C ARG A 202 5.17 -11.77 5.25
N GLU A 203 5.38 -12.05 3.97
CA GLU A 203 6.35 -11.32 3.15
C GLU A 203 5.91 -9.87 2.92
N VAL A 204 4.63 -9.63 2.64
CA VAL A 204 4.05 -8.28 2.57
C VAL A 204 4.26 -7.51 3.88
N LYS A 205 3.94 -8.14 5.02
CA LYS A 205 4.17 -7.55 6.34
C LYS A 205 5.65 -7.25 6.61
N ARG A 206 6.55 -8.10 6.13
CA ARG A 206 7.99 -7.86 6.23
C ARG A 206 8.41 -6.61 5.45
N VAL A 207 8.00 -6.51 4.19
CA VAL A 207 8.29 -5.34 3.34
C VAL A 207 7.78 -4.04 3.98
N LEU A 208 6.52 -4.03 4.43
CA LEU A 208 5.95 -2.84 5.08
C LEU A 208 6.71 -2.45 6.34
N ARG A 209 7.16 -3.43 7.13
CA ARG A 209 7.97 -3.18 8.33
C ARG A 209 9.33 -2.58 7.98
N ASP A 210 10.01 -3.14 6.98
CA ASP A 210 11.34 -2.70 6.56
C ASP A 210 11.28 -1.25 6.04
N LEU A 211 10.29 -0.92 5.21
CA LEU A 211 10.06 0.44 4.72
C LEU A 211 9.68 1.40 5.86
N SER A 212 8.86 0.96 6.81
CA SER A 212 8.49 1.78 7.96
C SER A 212 9.70 2.09 8.84
N ALA A 213 10.58 1.11 9.06
CA ALA A 213 11.82 1.30 9.81
C ALA A 213 12.75 2.30 9.09
N LEU A 214 12.82 2.24 7.75
CA LEU A 214 13.59 3.20 6.96
C LEU A 214 13.02 4.62 7.10
N VAL A 215 11.70 4.80 7.00
CA VAL A 215 11.03 6.10 7.26
C VAL A 215 11.32 6.57 8.69
N GLY A 216 11.22 5.69 9.68
CA GLY A 216 11.47 6.01 11.09
C GLY A 216 12.91 6.48 11.34
N SER A 217 13.88 5.84 10.69
CA SER A 217 15.30 6.23 10.81
C SER A 217 15.63 7.61 10.24
N LEU A 218 14.79 8.12 9.33
CA LEU A 218 14.92 9.42 8.66
C LEU A 218 13.86 10.44 9.12
N ALA A 219 13.19 10.17 10.23
CA ALA A 219 12.03 10.95 10.68
C ALA A 219 12.39 12.43 10.96
N GLU A 220 13.57 12.70 11.52
CA GLU A 220 14.05 14.07 11.78
C GLU A 220 14.26 14.84 10.47
N ASP A 221 14.89 14.21 9.49
CA ASP A 221 15.12 14.81 8.17
C ASP A 221 13.82 15.07 7.42
N ILE A 222 12.90 14.11 7.43
CA ILE A 222 11.57 14.26 6.82
C ILE A 222 10.81 15.42 7.48
N GLY A 223 10.83 15.49 8.83
CA GLY A 223 10.20 16.54 9.60
C GLY A 223 10.77 17.92 9.29
N LEU A 224 12.11 18.04 9.24
CA LEU A 224 12.79 19.28 8.85
C LEU A 224 12.36 19.74 7.45
N GLY A 225 12.30 18.81 6.50
CA GLY A 225 11.84 19.12 5.14
C GLY A 225 10.39 19.64 5.10
N VAL A 226 9.49 19.03 5.88
CA VAL A 226 8.09 19.49 6.01
C VAL A 226 8.03 20.90 6.60
N GLU A 227 8.79 21.19 7.65
CA GLU A 227 8.84 22.51 8.29
C GLU A 227 9.36 23.60 7.34
N LEU A 228 10.43 23.32 6.59
CA LEU A 228 11.01 24.25 5.64
C LEU A 228 10.06 24.54 4.45
N VAL A 229 9.40 23.50 3.93
CA VAL A 229 8.38 23.67 2.89
C VAL A 229 7.19 24.47 3.41
N SER A 230 6.73 24.22 4.62
CA SER A 230 5.64 24.99 5.24
C SER A 230 6.02 26.47 5.44
N SER A 231 7.27 26.74 5.82
CA SER A 231 7.81 28.10 5.91
C SER A 231 7.84 28.79 4.53
N LEU A 232 8.28 28.07 3.51
CA LEU A 232 8.27 28.56 2.12
C LEU A 232 6.85 28.86 1.63
N ASP A 233 5.89 27.97 1.90
CA ASP A 233 4.47 28.14 1.54
C ASP A 233 3.89 29.40 2.19
N LEU A 234 4.19 29.63 3.45
CA LEU A 234 3.76 30.84 4.15
C LEU A 234 4.33 32.11 3.53
N ILE A 235 5.59 32.10 3.05
CA ILE A 235 6.21 33.24 2.36
C ILE A 235 5.54 33.46 1.00
N LEU A 236 5.30 32.39 0.24
CA LEU A 236 4.63 32.44 -1.07
C LEU A 236 3.18 32.93 -0.93
N ALA A 237 2.47 32.53 0.11
CA ALA A 237 1.09 32.95 0.36
C ALA A 237 0.96 34.47 0.69
N ARG A 238 2.05 35.14 1.11
CA ARG A 238 2.10 36.59 1.35
C ARG A 238 2.44 37.40 0.08
N ALA A 239 2.93 36.73 -0.95
CA ALA A 239 3.40 37.35 -2.19
C ALA A 239 2.26 37.61 -3.16
#